data_752a90ae533306207181018f3d1248b5
#
_entry.id   752a90ae533306207181018f3d1248b5
#
_cell.length_a   1.000
_cell.length_b   1.000
_cell.length_c   1.000
_cell.angle_alpha   90.00
_cell.angle_beta   90.00
_cell.angle_gamma   90.00
#
_symmetry.space_group_name_H-M   'P 1'
#
loop_
_entity.id
_entity.type
_entity.pdbx_description
1 polymer ?
#
loop_
_entity_poly.entity_id
_entity_poly.type
_entity_poly.pdbx_seq_one_letter_code
_entity_poly.pdbx_strand_id
1 'polypeptide(L)'
;MAQKRKCGVLLPVSSLPSKYGIGCFDKKAYEFVDALKEAGQSYWQILPLGPTSYGDSPYQSFSTFAGNPYFISLEALIEEGVLTKKECDKVDFGTDATSVDYAKLYEGRIQLLRKAYERSNIYMDPEFRRFQEEEAWWLKDYALFMAVKKRFGGIPWSEWAEDIRLRWQNALDYYREEMYFEIEFQEYMQFKFRQQWMALKSYANEKGIQIIGDIPIYVAMDSADTWANPWLFKLDEKNCPTQVAGCPPDGFSATGQLWGNPLYNWEVHRNSGYEWWIKRISNCFRLYDVVRIDHFRGFDEYYAIPYGDKTAENGWWEKGPGIDLFRAISARLGDREIIAEDLGYMTDSVKQLVEESGYPNMKVIEFAFDERDTGNASDYLPHNYPRNCVVYTGTHDNETLLSWLDDITPGERRQVREYLNNFKDSGKELCDDLICLVMQSVANLCIIPMQDYLGLDNSARMNQPSTLGKNWKWRLKEGQFSKELQKEMLELATRYGRR
;
A
#
# COMPACT_ATOMS: atom_id res chain seq x y z
N MET A 1 11.59 29.83 -3.96
CA MET A 1 11.19 29.94 -2.52
C MET A 1 11.58 28.63 -1.86
N ALA A 2 12.07 28.63 -0.60
CA ALA A 2 12.35 27.37 0.09
C ALA A 2 11.04 26.59 0.22
N GLN A 3 11.04 25.31 -0.16
CA GLN A 3 9.89 24.44 -0.02
C GLN A 3 9.49 24.39 1.46
N LYS A 4 8.20 24.62 1.75
CA LYS A 4 7.68 24.64 3.12
C LYS A 4 7.69 23.21 3.65
N ARG A 5 8.33 22.95 4.80
CA ARG A 5 8.31 21.64 5.43
C ARG A 5 6.89 21.25 5.85
N LYS A 6 6.54 20.00 5.73
CA LYS A 6 5.21 19.46 6.00
C LYS A 6 5.29 18.21 6.91
N CYS A 7 4.15 17.82 7.48
CA CYS A 7 4.01 16.57 8.19
C CYS A 7 2.69 15.86 7.87
N GLY A 8 2.63 14.58 8.18
CA GLY A 8 1.47 13.73 7.98
C GLY A 8 1.49 12.48 8.86
N VAL A 9 0.43 11.70 8.74
CA VAL A 9 0.20 10.47 9.49
C VAL A 9 0.14 9.29 8.54
N LEU A 10 0.81 8.19 8.90
CA LEU A 10 0.63 6.88 8.28
C LEU A 10 -0.46 6.12 9.03
N LEU A 11 -1.57 5.83 8.36
CA LEU A 11 -2.65 4.97 8.85
C LEU A 11 -3.36 4.32 7.66
N PRO A 12 -3.34 2.99 7.51
CA PRO A 12 -4.11 2.30 6.47
C PRO A 12 -5.61 2.57 6.59
N VAL A 13 -6.32 2.60 5.46
CA VAL A 13 -7.79 2.71 5.46
C VAL A 13 -8.40 1.56 6.27
N SER A 14 -7.88 0.34 6.13
CA SER A 14 -8.32 -0.84 6.90
C SER A 14 -8.26 -0.65 8.41
N SER A 15 -7.37 0.23 8.89
CA SER A 15 -7.15 0.50 10.32
C SER A 15 -8.06 1.59 10.89
N LEU A 16 -8.89 2.23 10.10
CA LEU A 16 -9.88 3.19 10.62
C LEU A 16 -10.92 2.48 11.49
N PRO A 17 -11.47 3.17 12.52
CA PRO A 17 -12.63 2.67 13.21
C PRO A 17 -13.79 2.41 12.26
N SER A 18 -14.51 1.35 12.43
CA SER A 18 -15.73 1.07 11.66
C SER A 18 -16.59 0.03 12.39
N LYS A 19 -17.88 0.13 12.20
CA LYS A 19 -18.86 -0.79 12.79
C LYS A 19 -18.80 -2.19 12.16
N TYR A 20 -18.45 -2.27 10.86
CA TYR A 20 -18.61 -3.49 10.05
C TYR A 20 -17.27 -4.17 9.73
N GLY A 21 -16.45 -4.36 10.75
CA GLY A 21 -15.31 -5.30 10.76
C GLY A 21 -13.99 -4.80 10.18
N ILE A 22 -13.99 -3.74 9.36
CA ILE A 22 -12.78 -3.15 8.75
C ILE A 22 -13.00 -1.66 8.51
N GLY A 23 -11.93 -0.87 8.60
CA GLY A 23 -11.97 0.53 8.17
C GLY A 23 -12.39 0.65 6.70
N CYS A 24 -13.25 1.58 6.39
CA CYS A 24 -13.80 1.77 5.05
C CYS A 24 -14.13 3.25 4.79
N PHE A 25 -14.72 3.57 3.64
CA PHE A 25 -15.04 4.95 3.23
C PHE A 25 -16.34 5.45 3.87
N ASP A 26 -16.52 5.17 5.14
CA ASP A 26 -17.68 5.59 5.95
C ASP A 26 -17.43 6.93 6.65
N LYS A 27 -18.40 7.36 7.45
CA LYS A 27 -18.33 8.59 8.22
C LYS A 27 -17.05 8.71 9.06
N LYS A 28 -16.49 7.59 9.56
CA LYS A 28 -15.29 7.60 10.38
C LYS A 28 -14.04 7.99 9.59
N ALA A 29 -14.00 7.70 8.29
CA ALA A 29 -12.92 8.17 7.42
C ALA A 29 -12.96 9.70 7.24
N TYR A 30 -14.15 10.29 7.10
CA TYR A 30 -14.32 11.76 7.04
C TYR A 30 -13.95 12.41 8.36
N GLU A 31 -14.41 11.86 9.50
CA GLU A 31 -14.03 12.34 10.84
C GLU A 31 -12.51 12.27 11.07
N PHE A 32 -11.84 11.25 10.54
CA PHE A 32 -10.38 11.14 10.59
C PHE A 32 -9.68 12.25 9.78
N VAL A 33 -10.18 12.58 8.61
CA VAL A 33 -9.68 13.72 7.80
C VAL A 33 -9.83 15.03 8.56
N ASP A 34 -10.99 15.28 9.19
CA ASP A 34 -11.20 16.46 10.02
C ASP A 34 -10.22 16.52 11.20
N ALA A 35 -9.99 15.37 11.85
CA ALA A 35 -9.04 15.26 12.95
C ALA A 35 -7.60 15.55 12.51
N LEU A 36 -7.18 15.06 11.34
CA LEU A 36 -5.86 15.38 10.76
C LEU A 36 -5.71 16.88 10.52
N LYS A 37 -6.75 17.54 9.99
CA LYS A 37 -6.75 18.99 9.77
C LYS A 37 -6.58 19.74 11.09
N GLU A 38 -7.34 19.38 12.12
CA GLU A 38 -7.25 19.99 13.45
C GLU A 38 -5.89 19.75 14.10
N ALA A 39 -5.27 18.57 13.86
CA ALA A 39 -3.92 18.21 14.29
C ALA A 39 -2.80 18.90 13.49
N GLY A 40 -3.12 19.79 12.54
CA GLY A 40 -2.14 20.53 11.74
C GLY A 40 -1.38 19.69 10.73
N GLN A 41 -1.90 18.50 10.38
CA GLN A 41 -1.31 17.62 9.38
C GLN A 41 -1.64 18.11 7.97
N SER A 42 -0.77 17.77 7.01
CA SER A 42 -0.96 18.07 5.59
C SER A 42 -1.09 16.82 4.74
N TYR A 43 -0.71 15.66 5.26
CA TYR A 43 -0.71 14.40 4.54
C TYR A 43 -1.33 13.27 5.35
N TRP A 44 -2.05 12.41 4.64
CA TRP A 44 -2.47 11.10 5.10
C TRP A 44 -1.84 10.05 4.19
N GLN A 45 -0.89 9.29 4.72
CA GLN A 45 -0.29 8.16 4.02
C GLN A 45 -1.09 6.89 4.31
N ILE A 46 -1.45 6.19 3.24
CA ILE A 46 -2.20 4.93 3.29
C ILE A 46 -1.39 3.81 2.65
N LEU A 47 -1.81 2.58 2.85
CA LEU A 47 -1.29 1.40 2.14
C LEU A 47 -2.04 1.18 0.82
N PRO A 48 -1.55 0.26 -0.06
CA PRO A 48 -2.21 -0.01 -1.34
C PRO A 48 -3.70 -0.32 -1.18
N LEU A 49 -4.52 0.26 -2.06
CA LEU A 49 -5.98 0.12 -2.03
C LEU A 49 -6.50 -1.06 -2.86
N GLY A 50 -5.63 -1.89 -3.41
CA GLY A 50 -6.01 -3.03 -4.26
C GLY A 50 -6.71 -4.15 -3.49
N PRO A 51 -7.48 -5.00 -4.19
CA PRO A 51 -8.11 -6.17 -3.59
C PRO A 51 -7.03 -7.14 -3.10
N THR A 52 -7.14 -7.57 -1.84
CA THR A 52 -6.17 -8.48 -1.22
C THR A 52 -6.39 -9.91 -1.69
N SER A 53 -5.29 -10.64 -1.86
CA SER A 53 -5.28 -12.06 -2.15
C SER A 53 -5.07 -12.89 -0.88
N TYR A 54 -4.67 -14.14 -1.03
CA TYR A 54 -4.33 -15.01 0.10
C TYR A 54 -3.25 -14.37 0.98
N GLY A 55 -3.47 -14.37 2.30
CA GLY A 55 -2.57 -13.75 3.29
C GLY A 55 -2.89 -12.29 3.62
N ASP A 56 -3.96 -11.73 3.04
CA ASP A 56 -4.53 -10.41 3.34
C ASP A 56 -3.57 -9.21 3.11
N SER A 57 -2.41 -9.46 2.50
CA SER A 57 -1.41 -8.41 2.22
C SER A 57 -1.91 -7.47 1.13
N PRO A 58 -1.91 -6.14 1.37
CA PRO A 58 -2.23 -5.16 0.35
C PRO A 58 -1.18 -5.09 -0.77
N TYR A 59 0.00 -5.67 -0.57
CA TYR A 59 1.08 -5.76 -1.56
C TYR A 59 0.96 -6.98 -2.49
N GLN A 60 0.02 -7.91 -2.19
CA GLN A 60 -0.30 -9.06 -3.03
C GLN A 60 -1.75 -8.91 -3.50
N SER A 61 -1.94 -8.22 -4.62
CA SER A 61 -3.26 -7.87 -5.13
C SER A 61 -3.64 -8.65 -6.37
N PHE A 62 -4.93 -8.96 -6.53
CA PHE A 62 -5.49 -9.53 -7.76
C PHE A 62 -5.46 -8.57 -8.94
N SER A 63 -5.21 -7.29 -8.74
CA SER A 63 -5.01 -6.31 -9.80
C SER A 63 -4.33 -5.04 -9.26
N THR A 64 -3.42 -4.48 -10.04
CA THR A 64 -2.79 -3.18 -9.75
C THR A 64 -3.71 -1.98 -10.04
N PHE A 65 -4.86 -2.20 -10.69
CA PHE A 65 -5.81 -1.16 -11.10
C PHE A 65 -7.10 -1.13 -10.30
N ALA A 66 -7.49 -2.29 -9.76
CA ALA A 66 -8.75 -2.46 -9.03
C ALA A 66 -8.65 -1.98 -7.58
N GLY A 67 -9.78 -1.56 -7.03
CA GLY A 67 -9.92 -1.22 -5.63
C GLY A 67 -10.47 -2.39 -4.79
N ASN A 68 -10.13 -2.41 -3.51
CA ASN A 68 -10.55 -3.43 -2.56
C ASN A 68 -12.03 -3.26 -2.19
N PRO A 69 -12.90 -4.23 -2.51
CA PRO A 69 -14.32 -4.16 -2.16
C PRO A 69 -14.60 -4.04 -0.65
N TYR A 70 -13.66 -4.44 0.19
CA TYR A 70 -13.80 -4.30 1.65
C TYR A 70 -13.86 -2.85 2.11
N PHE A 71 -13.36 -1.90 1.32
CA PHE A 71 -13.41 -0.48 1.66
C PHE A 71 -14.73 0.22 1.26
N ILE A 72 -15.62 -0.45 0.55
CA ILE A 72 -16.95 0.08 0.23
C ILE A 72 -17.75 0.23 1.52
N SER A 73 -18.25 1.42 1.82
CA SER A 73 -19.08 1.69 3.00
C SER A 73 -20.43 1.00 2.89
N LEU A 74 -20.75 0.12 3.84
CA LEU A 74 -22.09 -0.46 3.96
C LEU A 74 -23.10 0.59 4.45
N GLU A 75 -22.68 1.58 5.23
CA GLU A 75 -23.53 2.68 5.69
C GLU A 75 -24.02 3.51 4.50
N ALA A 76 -23.13 3.85 3.56
CA ALA A 76 -23.51 4.54 2.33
C ALA A 76 -24.52 3.72 1.49
N LEU A 77 -24.34 2.39 1.41
CA LEU A 77 -25.29 1.52 0.70
C LEU A 77 -26.65 1.40 1.43
N ILE A 78 -26.68 1.58 2.76
CA ILE A 78 -27.92 1.70 3.53
C ILE A 78 -28.60 3.04 3.21
N GLU A 79 -27.86 4.13 3.14
CA GLU A 79 -28.38 5.45 2.78
C GLU A 79 -28.91 5.49 1.34
N GLU A 80 -28.27 4.77 0.42
CA GLU A 80 -28.76 4.55 -0.95
C GLU A 80 -30.03 3.69 -1.02
N GLY A 81 -30.44 3.04 0.09
CA GLY A 81 -31.62 2.18 0.17
C GLY A 81 -31.48 0.78 -0.44
N VAL A 82 -30.26 0.39 -0.85
CA VAL A 82 -29.99 -0.95 -1.43
C VAL A 82 -29.67 -1.99 -0.36
N LEU A 83 -29.31 -1.56 0.86
CA LEU A 83 -29.19 -2.39 2.04
C LEU A 83 -30.05 -1.84 3.19
N THR A 84 -30.31 -2.68 4.19
CA THR A 84 -30.93 -2.25 5.42
C THR A 84 -29.94 -2.42 6.59
N LYS A 85 -30.02 -1.52 7.58
CA LYS A 85 -29.22 -1.63 8.80
C LYS A 85 -29.39 -3.00 9.47
N LYS A 86 -30.63 -3.53 9.49
CA LYS A 86 -30.95 -4.84 10.09
C LYS A 86 -30.22 -5.99 9.39
N GLU A 87 -30.01 -5.93 8.08
CA GLU A 87 -29.26 -6.96 7.33
C GLU A 87 -27.79 -6.91 7.67
N CYS A 88 -27.20 -5.69 7.67
CA CYS A 88 -25.79 -5.51 8.01
C CYS A 88 -25.51 -5.89 9.48
N ASP A 89 -26.39 -5.54 10.42
CA ASP A 89 -26.24 -5.84 11.85
C ASP A 89 -26.38 -7.33 12.18
N LYS A 90 -26.90 -8.16 11.28
CA LYS A 90 -27.00 -9.61 11.46
C LYS A 90 -25.74 -10.38 11.08
N VAL A 91 -24.86 -9.76 10.33
CA VAL A 91 -23.61 -10.39 9.90
C VAL A 91 -22.57 -10.27 11.01
N ASP A 92 -21.93 -11.38 11.33
CA ASP A 92 -20.82 -11.40 12.29
C ASP A 92 -19.51 -11.00 11.57
N PHE A 93 -18.98 -9.84 11.91
CA PHE A 93 -17.68 -9.33 11.44
C PHE A 93 -16.58 -9.43 12.50
N GLY A 94 -16.79 -10.20 13.55
CA GLY A 94 -15.89 -10.27 14.70
C GLY A 94 -16.31 -9.32 15.82
N THR A 95 -15.78 -9.57 17.00
CA THR A 95 -16.09 -8.81 18.23
C THR A 95 -14.94 -7.90 18.68
N ASP A 96 -13.74 -8.11 18.14
CA ASP A 96 -12.56 -7.29 18.46
C ASP A 96 -12.54 -6.02 17.60
N ALA A 97 -12.80 -4.88 18.23
CA ALA A 97 -12.76 -3.59 17.58
C ALA A 97 -11.33 -3.16 17.14
N THR A 98 -10.31 -3.83 17.64
CA THR A 98 -8.89 -3.51 17.37
C THR A 98 -8.25 -4.39 16.31
N SER A 99 -8.99 -5.37 15.80
CA SER A 99 -8.45 -6.33 14.84
C SER A 99 -9.46 -6.65 13.74
N VAL A 100 -8.96 -6.83 12.53
CA VAL A 100 -9.76 -7.30 11.39
C VAL A 100 -9.80 -8.83 11.38
N ASP A 101 -11.00 -9.40 11.29
CA ASP A 101 -11.23 -10.81 11.02
C ASP A 101 -11.53 -11.01 9.52
N TYR A 102 -10.49 -11.23 8.72
CA TYR A 102 -10.62 -11.34 7.26
C TYR A 102 -11.47 -12.54 6.82
N ALA A 103 -11.50 -13.64 7.56
CA ALA A 103 -12.35 -14.77 7.22
C ALA A 103 -13.84 -14.40 7.29
N LYS A 104 -14.24 -13.70 8.36
CA LYS A 104 -15.61 -13.19 8.51
C LYS A 104 -15.96 -12.10 7.50
N LEU A 105 -14.99 -11.26 7.15
CA LEU A 105 -15.18 -10.25 6.10
C LEU A 105 -15.47 -10.90 4.75
N TYR A 106 -14.68 -11.90 4.37
CA TYR A 106 -14.83 -12.58 3.09
C TYR A 106 -16.22 -13.22 2.95
N GLU A 107 -16.69 -13.90 3.98
CA GLU A 107 -18.00 -14.54 3.97
C GLU A 107 -19.14 -13.52 4.02
N GLY A 108 -19.06 -12.55 4.94
CA GLY A 108 -20.18 -11.66 5.24
C GLY A 108 -20.30 -10.49 4.28
N ARG A 109 -19.18 -9.84 3.97
CA ARG A 109 -19.20 -8.56 3.25
C ARG A 109 -19.54 -8.73 1.78
N ILE A 110 -18.99 -9.75 1.12
CA ILE A 110 -19.31 -10.03 -0.29
C ILE A 110 -20.77 -10.40 -0.47
N GLN A 111 -21.38 -11.11 0.48
CA GLN A 111 -22.82 -11.43 0.41
C GLN A 111 -23.70 -10.16 0.51
N LEU A 112 -23.33 -9.21 1.36
CA LEU A 112 -24.06 -7.93 1.47
C LEU A 112 -23.89 -7.09 0.19
N LEU A 113 -22.68 -7.01 -0.34
CA LEU A 113 -22.42 -6.32 -1.62
C LEU A 113 -23.22 -6.95 -2.77
N ARG A 114 -23.37 -8.28 -2.78
CA ARG A 114 -24.21 -8.99 -3.75
C ARG A 114 -25.69 -8.58 -3.65
N LYS A 115 -26.23 -8.54 -2.44
CA LYS A 115 -27.61 -8.07 -2.21
C LYS A 115 -27.79 -6.61 -2.65
N ALA A 116 -26.81 -5.75 -2.38
CA ALA A 116 -26.83 -4.37 -2.81
C ALA A 116 -26.85 -4.27 -4.35
N TYR A 117 -26.02 -5.04 -5.04
CA TYR A 117 -25.99 -5.13 -6.49
C TYR A 117 -27.35 -5.57 -7.05
N GLU A 118 -27.92 -6.68 -6.58
CA GLU A 118 -29.19 -7.22 -7.05
C GLU A 118 -30.37 -6.24 -6.89
N ARG A 119 -30.30 -5.31 -5.96
CA ARG A 119 -31.34 -4.30 -5.70
C ARG A 119 -31.09 -2.94 -6.34
N SER A 120 -29.87 -2.71 -6.81
CA SER A 120 -29.45 -1.39 -7.28
C SER A 120 -30.01 -1.01 -8.64
N ASN A 121 -30.47 -1.98 -9.46
CA ASN A 121 -30.80 -1.78 -10.88
C ASN A 121 -29.67 -1.04 -11.62
N ILE A 122 -28.41 -1.37 -11.30
CA ILE A 122 -27.22 -0.63 -11.73
C ILE A 122 -27.12 -0.47 -13.25
N TYR A 123 -27.67 -1.42 -14.02
CA TYR A 123 -27.71 -1.38 -15.47
C TYR A 123 -28.49 -0.17 -16.02
N MET A 124 -29.31 0.48 -15.20
CA MET A 124 -30.03 1.71 -15.55
C MET A 124 -29.22 2.97 -15.30
N ASP A 125 -28.15 2.88 -14.50
CA ASP A 125 -27.34 4.03 -14.09
C ASP A 125 -26.41 4.49 -15.25
N PRO A 126 -26.57 5.72 -15.78
CA PRO A 126 -25.71 6.22 -16.83
C PRO A 126 -24.27 6.46 -16.39
N GLU A 127 -24.04 6.73 -15.09
CA GLU A 127 -22.68 6.89 -14.56
C GLU A 127 -21.94 5.56 -14.50
N PHE A 128 -22.65 4.47 -14.19
CA PHE A 128 -22.07 3.14 -14.25
C PHE A 128 -21.65 2.76 -15.67
N ARG A 129 -22.50 3.03 -16.66
CA ARG A 129 -22.15 2.78 -18.07
C ARG A 129 -20.93 3.58 -18.52
N ARG A 130 -20.89 4.87 -18.17
CA ARG A 130 -19.73 5.72 -18.45
C ARG A 130 -18.47 5.16 -17.79
N PHE A 131 -18.56 4.73 -16.52
CA PHE A 131 -17.45 4.09 -15.82
C PHE A 131 -16.97 2.82 -16.55
N GLN A 132 -17.88 1.96 -17.00
CA GLN A 132 -17.55 0.76 -17.77
C GLN A 132 -16.80 1.10 -19.07
N GLU A 133 -17.19 2.17 -19.76
CA GLU A 133 -16.54 2.63 -20.99
C GLU A 133 -15.16 3.23 -20.72
N GLU A 134 -15.05 4.14 -19.75
CA GLU A 134 -13.80 4.81 -19.39
C GLU A 134 -12.73 3.85 -18.84
N GLU A 135 -13.15 2.85 -18.08
CA GLU A 135 -12.26 1.88 -17.44
C GLU A 135 -12.14 0.54 -18.21
N ALA A 136 -12.75 0.43 -19.38
CA ALA A 136 -12.80 -0.80 -20.18
C ALA A 136 -11.43 -1.45 -20.43
N TRP A 137 -10.37 -0.65 -20.47
CA TRP A 137 -8.99 -1.06 -20.79
C TRP A 137 -8.34 -1.98 -19.73
N TRP A 138 -8.88 -2.01 -18.49
CA TRP A 138 -8.47 -2.93 -17.43
C TRP A 138 -9.67 -3.66 -16.80
N LEU A 139 -10.81 -2.97 -16.66
CA LEU A 139 -11.97 -3.44 -15.91
C LEU A 139 -12.56 -4.73 -16.50
N LYS A 140 -12.64 -4.84 -17.82
CA LYS A 140 -13.17 -6.02 -18.50
C LYS A 140 -12.38 -7.29 -18.22
N ASP A 141 -11.07 -7.20 -18.24
CA ASP A 141 -10.20 -8.34 -17.94
C ASP A 141 -10.19 -8.66 -16.44
N TYR A 142 -10.19 -7.65 -15.57
CA TYR A 142 -10.30 -7.86 -14.13
C TYR A 142 -11.64 -8.51 -13.73
N ALA A 143 -12.75 -8.00 -14.22
CA ALA A 143 -14.06 -8.51 -13.86
C ALA A 143 -14.25 -9.97 -14.35
N LEU A 144 -13.79 -10.27 -15.57
CA LEU A 144 -13.77 -11.63 -16.09
C LEU A 144 -12.84 -12.53 -15.26
N PHE A 145 -11.62 -12.07 -14.95
CA PHE A 145 -10.66 -12.82 -14.11
C PHE A 145 -11.29 -13.21 -12.76
N MET A 146 -11.91 -12.27 -12.07
CA MET A 146 -12.54 -12.52 -10.78
C MET A 146 -13.74 -13.46 -10.87
N ALA A 147 -14.54 -13.34 -11.94
CA ALA A 147 -15.67 -14.23 -12.20
C ALA A 147 -15.19 -15.67 -12.46
N VAL A 148 -14.21 -15.85 -13.34
CA VAL A 148 -13.60 -17.14 -13.65
C VAL A 148 -12.92 -17.74 -12.41
N LYS A 149 -12.17 -16.92 -11.64
CA LYS A 149 -11.54 -17.35 -10.39
C LYS A 149 -12.57 -17.91 -9.39
N LYS A 150 -13.70 -17.24 -9.23
CA LYS A 150 -14.82 -17.75 -8.43
C LYS A 150 -15.37 -19.06 -8.97
N ARG A 151 -15.51 -19.21 -10.28
CA ARG A 151 -15.99 -20.44 -10.95
C ARG A 151 -15.09 -21.62 -10.69
N PHE A 152 -13.78 -21.40 -10.60
CA PHE A 152 -12.77 -22.41 -10.29
C PHE A 152 -12.47 -22.55 -8.79
N GLY A 153 -13.32 -22.02 -7.90
CA GLY A 153 -13.18 -22.18 -6.46
C GLY A 153 -12.03 -21.39 -5.83
N GLY A 154 -11.55 -20.34 -6.48
CA GLY A 154 -10.51 -19.47 -5.97
C GLY A 154 -9.08 -19.92 -6.23
N ILE A 155 -8.86 -21.05 -6.93
CA ILE A 155 -7.51 -21.54 -7.26
C ILE A 155 -6.76 -20.52 -8.16
N PRO A 156 -5.41 -20.51 -8.14
CA PRO A 156 -4.60 -19.67 -9.02
C PRO A 156 -4.95 -19.86 -10.49
N TRP A 157 -4.88 -18.79 -11.28
CA TRP A 157 -5.21 -18.87 -12.72
C TRP A 157 -4.27 -19.82 -13.50
N SER A 158 -3.06 -20.04 -13.00
CA SER A 158 -2.11 -21.01 -13.58
C SER A 158 -2.63 -22.47 -13.54
N GLU A 159 -3.62 -22.73 -12.69
CA GLU A 159 -4.24 -24.06 -12.52
C GLU A 159 -5.62 -24.17 -13.23
N TRP A 160 -6.06 -23.12 -13.92
CA TRP A 160 -7.32 -23.16 -14.67
C TRP A 160 -7.22 -24.05 -15.90
N ALA A 161 -8.37 -24.39 -16.49
CA ALA A 161 -8.44 -25.10 -17.77
C ALA A 161 -7.61 -24.34 -18.82
N GLU A 162 -6.91 -25.08 -19.70
CA GLU A 162 -5.92 -24.55 -20.61
C GLU A 162 -6.46 -23.44 -21.52
N ASP A 163 -7.65 -23.60 -22.03
CA ASP A 163 -8.32 -22.69 -22.96
C ASP A 163 -8.50 -21.29 -22.36
N ILE A 164 -9.03 -21.21 -21.13
CA ILE A 164 -9.23 -19.93 -20.45
C ILE A 164 -7.94 -19.45 -19.78
N ARG A 165 -7.06 -20.36 -19.33
CA ARG A 165 -5.74 -20.01 -18.80
C ARG A 165 -4.88 -19.30 -19.86
N LEU A 166 -4.90 -19.80 -21.10
CA LEU A 166 -4.17 -19.23 -22.24
C LEU A 166 -5.00 -18.19 -23.01
N ARG A 167 -6.18 -17.83 -22.50
CA ARG A 167 -7.04 -16.78 -23.06
C ARG A 167 -7.46 -17.04 -24.52
N TRP A 168 -7.79 -18.28 -24.89
CA TRP A 168 -8.30 -18.54 -26.23
C TRP A 168 -9.63 -17.79 -26.44
N GLN A 169 -9.78 -17.19 -27.61
CA GLN A 169 -10.91 -16.29 -27.88
C GLN A 169 -12.27 -16.95 -27.63
N ASN A 170 -12.44 -18.18 -28.05
CA ASN A 170 -13.68 -18.94 -27.84
C ASN A 170 -13.97 -19.19 -26.35
N ALA A 171 -12.95 -19.41 -25.53
CA ALA A 171 -13.11 -19.55 -24.08
C ALA A 171 -13.47 -18.19 -23.44
N LEU A 172 -12.79 -17.10 -23.84
CA LEU A 172 -13.14 -15.77 -23.37
C LEU A 172 -14.59 -15.41 -23.66
N ASP A 173 -15.06 -15.69 -24.87
CA ASP A 173 -16.44 -15.37 -25.30
C ASP A 173 -17.45 -16.23 -24.54
N TYR A 174 -17.17 -17.53 -24.38
CA TYR A 174 -18.00 -18.45 -23.60
C TYR A 174 -18.16 -18.00 -22.14
N TYR A 175 -17.03 -17.68 -21.44
CA TYR A 175 -17.11 -17.28 -20.04
C TYR A 175 -17.73 -15.89 -19.86
N ARG A 176 -17.58 -14.97 -20.82
CA ARG A 176 -18.26 -13.66 -20.81
C ARG A 176 -19.77 -13.79 -20.89
N GLU A 177 -20.25 -14.69 -21.72
CA GLU A 177 -21.68 -14.95 -21.86
C GLU A 177 -22.25 -15.69 -20.65
N GLU A 178 -21.62 -16.80 -20.27
CA GLU A 178 -22.05 -17.66 -19.16
C GLU A 178 -22.05 -16.94 -17.80
N MET A 179 -21.11 -16.01 -17.60
CA MET A 179 -20.87 -15.37 -16.30
C MET A 179 -21.25 -13.88 -16.29
N TYR A 180 -22.10 -13.44 -17.22
CA TYR A 180 -22.45 -12.02 -17.39
C TYR A 180 -22.80 -11.31 -16.06
N PHE A 181 -23.69 -11.87 -15.26
CA PHE A 181 -24.09 -11.27 -13.98
C PHE A 181 -22.99 -11.26 -12.92
N GLU A 182 -22.08 -12.23 -12.95
CA GLU A 182 -20.94 -12.22 -12.04
C GLU A 182 -19.93 -11.14 -12.45
N ILE A 183 -19.68 -10.98 -13.73
CA ILE A 183 -18.82 -9.93 -14.29
C ILE A 183 -19.40 -8.56 -13.96
N GLU A 184 -20.69 -8.30 -14.21
CA GLU A 184 -21.34 -7.04 -13.88
C GLU A 184 -21.29 -6.74 -12.37
N PHE A 185 -21.40 -7.76 -11.52
CA PHE A 185 -21.21 -7.60 -10.08
C PHE A 185 -19.78 -7.16 -9.70
N GLN A 186 -18.75 -7.71 -10.34
CA GLN A 186 -17.37 -7.27 -10.11
C GLN A 186 -17.20 -5.80 -10.57
N GLU A 187 -17.75 -5.44 -11.71
CA GLU A 187 -17.75 -4.06 -12.22
C GLU A 187 -18.53 -3.10 -11.29
N TYR A 188 -19.68 -3.54 -10.76
CA TYR A 188 -20.44 -2.79 -9.75
C TYR A 188 -19.62 -2.48 -8.50
N MET A 189 -18.90 -3.46 -7.97
CA MET A 189 -18.04 -3.24 -6.80
C MET A 189 -16.94 -2.22 -7.11
N GLN A 190 -16.33 -2.29 -8.28
CA GLN A 190 -15.31 -1.32 -8.69
C GLN A 190 -15.88 0.09 -8.89
N PHE A 191 -17.09 0.20 -9.43
CA PHE A 191 -17.80 1.46 -9.55
C PHE A 191 -18.10 2.08 -8.17
N LYS A 192 -18.65 1.31 -7.23
CA LYS A 192 -18.94 1.78 -5.87
C LYS A 192 -17.66 2.16 -5.11
N PHE A 193 -16.61 1.36 -5.24
CA PHE A 193 -15.30 1.72 -4.70
C PHE A 193 -14.83 3.08 -5.24
N ARG A 194 -14.82 3.25 -6.56
CA ARG A 194 -14.37 4.49 -7.20
C ARG A 194 -15.22 5.68 -6.76
N GLN A 195 -16.53 5.55 -6.75
CA GLN A 195 -17.46 6.61 -6.36
C GLN A 195 -17.18 7.08 -4.93
N GLN A 196 -17.11 6.16 -3.98
CA GLN A 196 -16.89 6.50 -2.56
C GLN A 196 -15.46 6.97 -2.27
N TRP A 197 -14.46 6.35 -2.88
CA TRP A 197 -13.07 6.78 -2.70
C TRP A 197 -12.83 8.20 -3.23
N MET A 198 -13.32 8.49 -4.42
CA MET A 198 -13.12 9.83 -5.01
C MET A 198 -13.85 10.91 -4.21
N ALA A 199 -15.00 10.61 -3.62
CA ALA A 199 -15.68 11.53 -2.71
C ALA A 199 -14.85 11.80 -1.45
N LEU A 200 -14.30 10.76 -0.80
CA LEU A 200 -13.43 10.91 0.37
C LEU A 200 -12.13 11.67 0.03
N LYS A 201 -11.48 11.33 -1.09
CA LYS A 201 -10.27 12.03 -1.55
C LYS A 201 -10.53 13.52 -1.81
N SER A 202 -11.62 13.84 -2.50
CA SER A 202 -12.03 15.24 -2.75
C SER A 202 -12.22 15.99 -1.44
N TYR A 203 -12.94 15.39 -0.48
CA TYR A 203 -13.12 15.95 0.84
C TYR A 203 -11.80 16.19 1.57
N ALA A 204 -10.87 15.22 1.55
CA ALA A 204 -9.55 15.39 2.14
C ALA A 204 -8.79 16.56 1.50
N ASN A 205 -8.80 16.67 0.18
CA ASN A 205 -8.15 17.75 -0.55
C ASN A 205 -8.78 19.11 -0.25
N GLU A 206 -10.10 19.22 -0.13
CA GLU A 206 -10.81 20.43 0.28
C GLU A 206 -10.41 20.89 1.69
N LYS A 207 -10.11 19.94 2.59
CA LYS A 207 -9.56 20.23 3.93
C LYS A 207 -8.07 20.56 3.91
N GLY A 208 -7.41 20.46 2.77
CA GLY A 208 -5.97 20.66 2.62
C GLY A 208 -5.11 19.47 3.03
N ILE A 209 -5.71 18.28 3.10
CA ILE A 209 -5.03 17.01 3.33
C ILE A 209 -4.77 16.33 1.99
N GLN A 210 -3.52 16.06 1.67
CA GLN A 210 -3.11 15.28 0.50
C GLN A 210 -2.95 13.80 0.87
N ILE A 211 -3.32 12.92 -0.06
CA ILE A 211 -3.22 11.48 0.13
C ILE A 211 -1.91 10.97 -0.48
N ILE A 212 -1.09 10.33 0.34
CA ILE A 212 0.07 9.56 -0.13
C ILE A 212 -0.39 8.10 -0.27
N GLY A 213 -0.47 7.61 -1.50
CA GLY A 213 -0.70 6.21 -1.80
C GLY A 213 0.59 5.43 -1.86
N ASP A 214 0.47 4.11 -1.87
CA ASP A 214 1.59 3.18 -1.92
C ASP A 214 1.36 2.13 -2.99
N ILE A 215 2.42 1.76 -3.72
CA ILE A 215 2.38 0.69 -4.71
C ILE A 215 3.62 -0.18 -4.61
N PRO A 216 3.49 -1.51 -4.62
CA PRO A 216 4.65 -2.39 -4.78
C PRO A 216 5.21 -2.29 -6.20
N ILE A 217 6.53 -2.44 -6.35
CA ILE A 217 7.12 -2.52 -7.70
C ILE A 217 6.51 -3.69 -8.47
N TYR A 218 6.41 -4.87 -7.86
CA TYR A 218 5.89 -6.08 -8.50
C TYR A 218 4.37 -6.22 -8.36
N VAL A 219 3.81 -7.06 -9.22
CA VAL A 219 2.41 -7.52 -9.12
C VAL A 219 2.38 -8.98 -8.65
N ALA A 220 1.25 -9.44 -8.15
CA ALA A 220 1.08 -10.85 -7.79
C ALA A 220 1.04 -11.73 -9.05
N MET A 221 1.61 -12.95 -8.98
CA MET A 221 1.46 -13.92 -10.08
C MET A 221 0.02 -14.29 -10.30
N ASP A 222 -0.75 -14.48 -9.23
CA ASP A 222 -2.19 -14.76 -9.30
C ASP A 222 -2.98 -13.44 -9.37
N SER A 223 -2.91 -12.77 -10.52
CA SER A 223 -3.57 -11.48 -10.78
C SER A 223 -4.10 -11.38 -12.19
N ALA A 224 -5.08 -10.49 -12.38
CA ALA A 224 -5.58 -10.12 -13.70
C ALA A 224 -4.48 -9.50 -14.57
N ASP A 225 -3.50 -8.82 -13.96
CA ASP A 225 -2.40 -8.18 -14.66
C ASP A 225 -1.54 -9.20 -15.43
N THR A 226 -1.15 -10.28 -14.75
CA THR A 226 -0.31 -11.35 -15.33
C THR A 226 -1.11 -12.22 -16.29
N TRP A 227 -2.37 -12.55 -15.95
CA TRP A 227 -3.25 -13.33 -16.80
C TRP A 227 -3.61 -12.61 -18.10
N ALA A 228 -3.90 -11.30 -18.00
CA ALA A 228 -4.29 -10.52 -19.18
C ALA A 228 -3.12 -10.11 -20.07
N ASN A 229 -1.92 -9.95 -19.48
CA ASN A 229 -0.73 -9.43 -20.17
C ASN A 229 0.53 -10.28 -19.90
N PRO A 230 0.51 -11.61 -20.15
CA PRO A 230 1.62 -12.49 -19.76
C PRO A 230 2.96 -12.11 -20.42
N TRP A 231 2.93 -11.49 -21.60
CA TRP A 231 4.12 -11.05 -22.34
C TRP A 231 4.90 -9.91 -21.66
N LEU A 232 4.28 -9.21 -20.71
CA LEU A 232 4.93 -8.16 -19.90
C LEU A 232 5.87 -8.73 -18.84
N PHE A 233 5.84 -10.03 -18.61
CA PHE A 233 6.56 -10.71 -17.55
C PHE A 233 7.48 -11.80 -18.11
N LYS A 234 8.46 -12.25 -17.33
CA LYS A 234 9.35 -13.36 -17.67
C LYS A 234 8.66 -14.70 -17.44
N LEU A 235 7.73 -15.03 -18.32
CA LEU A 235 6.99 -16.29 -18.32
C LEU A 235 7.42 -17.16 -19.51
N ASP A 236 7.27 -18.47 -19.37
CA ASP A 236 7.47 -19.43 -20.47
C ASP A 236 6.23 -19.53 -21.39
N GLU A 237 6.29 -20.40 -22.39
CA GLU A 237 5.21 -20.63 -23.37
C GLU A 237 3.90 -21.14 -22.72
N LYS A 238 3.97 -21.67 -21.48
CA LYS A 238 2.81 -22.13 -20.69
C LYS A 238 2.34 -21.08 -19.71
N ASN A 239 2.90 -19.87 -19.78
CA ASN A 239 2.67 -18.77 -18.84
C ASN A 239 3.09 -19.12 -17.39
N CYS A 240 4.09 -19.98 -17.21
CA CYS A 240 4.73 -20.22 -15.91
C CYS A 240 5.93 -19.27 -15.74
N PRO A 241 6.17 -18.74 -14.52
CA PRO A 241 7.37 -17.95 -14.28
C PRO A 241 8.64 -18.75 -14.56
N THR A 242 9.63 -18.12 -15.18
CA THR A 242 10.98 -18.68 -15.31
C THR A 242 11.85 -18.28 -14.11
N GLN A 243 11.57 -17.12 -13.57
CA GLN A 243 12.24 -16.50 -12.44
C GLN A 243 11.22 -15.69 -11.64
N VAL A 244 11.48 -15.51 -10.34
CA VAL A 244 10.66 -14.73 -9.44
C VAL A 244 11.50 -13.72 -8.66
N ALA A 245 10.83 -12.70 -8.12
CA ALA A 245 11.44 -11.64 -7.33
C ALA A 245 11.75 -12.09 -5.91
N GLY A 246 12.75 -11.44 -5.33
CA GLY A 246 13.11 -11.57 -3.92
C GLY A 246 14.26 -10.66 -3.55
N CYS A 247 14.88 -10.96 -2.41
CA CYS A 247 16.11 -10.32 -1.94
C CYS A 247 17.17 -11.38 -1.60
N PRO A 248 18.47 -11.07 -1.78
CA PRO A 248 19.53 -11.98 -1.42
C PRO A 248 19.61 -12.23 0.09
N PRO A 249 20.31 -13.27 0.53
CA PRO A 249 20.71 -13.42 1.92
C PRO A 249 21.44 -12.18 2.45
N ASP A 250 21.08 -11.77 3.66
CA ASP A 250 21.64 -10.61 4.35
C ASP A 250 21.75 -10.85 5.87
N GLY A 251 22.09 -9.82 6.62
CA GLY A 251 22.19 -9.88 8.08
C GLY A 251 20.84 -10.12 8.81
N PHE A 252 19.72 -9.93 8.13
CA PHE A 252 18.37 -10.12 8.66
C PHE A 252 17.75 -11.47 8.26
N SER A 253 18.15 -12.01 7.10
CA SER A 253 17.67 -13.29 6.57
C SER A 253 18.79 -14.10 5.96
N ALA A 254 19.21 -15.16 6.65
CA ALA A 254 20.31 -16.03 6.20
C ALA A 254 20.03 -16.74 4.85
N THR A 255 18.78 -16.93 4.47
CA THR A 255 18.36 -17.55 3.20
C THR A 255 17.78 -16.54 2.21
N GLY A 256 17.83 -15.26 2.54
CA GLY A 256 17.19 -14.19 1.78
C GLY A 256 15.67 -14.22 1.86
N GLN A 257 15.01 -13.43 1.01
CA GLN A 257 13.56 -13.37 0.95
C GLN A 257 13.09 -13.80 -0.43
N LEU A 258 12.24 -14.82 -0.47
CA LEU A 258 11.58 -15.29 -1.70
C LEU A 258 10.15 -14.70 -1.73
N TRP A 259 9.93 -13.67 -2.57
CA TRP A 259 8.62 -13.01 -2.66
C TRP A 259 7.67 -13.72 -3.63
N GLY A 260 8.21 -14.41 -4.63
CA GLY A 260 7.42 -15.19 -5.58
C GLY A 260 6.69 -14.38 -6.67
N ASN A 261 6.85 -13.07 -6.71
CA ASN A 261 6.28 -12.21 -7.74
C ASN A 261 6.97 -12.46 -9.09
N PRO A 262 6.25 -12.44 -10.23
CA PRO A 262 6.85 -12.54 -11.54
C PRO A 262 7.71 -11.32 -11.86
N LEU A 263 8.83 -11.53 -12.53
CA LEU A 263 9.69 -10.45 -12.98
C LEU A 263 9.21 -9.85 -14.29
N TYR A 264 9.42 -8.55 -14.46
CA TYR A 264 9.06 -7.85 -15.69
C TYR A 264 9.98 -8.22 -16.86
N ASN A 265 9.42 -8.33 -18.05
CA ASN A 265 10.17 -8.36 -19.30
C ASN A 265 10.47 -6.91 -19.74
N TRP A 266 11.54 -6.35 -19.19
CA TRP A 266 11.87 -4.94 -19.41
C TRP A 266 12.18 -4.59 -20.88
N GLU A 267 12.56 -5.56 -21.71
CA GLU A 267 12.72 -5.35 -23.14
C GLU A 267 11.37 -5.05 -23.82
N VAL A 268 10.34 -5.84 -23.52
CA VAL A 268 8.98 -5.60 -24.04
C VAL A 268 8.42 -4.27 -23.55
N HIS A 269 8.63 -3.94 -22.27
CA HIS A 269 8.23 -2.64 -21.73
C HIS A 269 8.92 -1.47 -22.43
N ARG A 270 10.23 -1.56 -22.67
CA ARG A 270 10.99 -0.53 -23.40
C ARG A 270 10.49 -0.38 -24.83
N ASN A 271 10.28 -1.48 -25.54
CA ASN A 271 9.83 -1.48 -26.93
C ASN A 271 8.42 -0.90 -27.10
N SER A 272 7.57 -0.99 -26.07
CA SER A 272 6.25 -0.33 -26.02
C SER A 272 6.29 1.12 -25.48
N GLY A 273 7.49 1.68 -25.23
CA GLY A 273 7.62 3.00 -24.59
C GLY A 273 7.10 3.03 -23.14
N TYR A 274 7.15 1.89 -22.46
CA TYR A 274 6.67 1.70 -21.09
C TYR A 274 5.16 1.97 -20.88
N GLU A 275 4.36 1.74 -21.91
CA GLU A 275 2.93 2.11 -21.92
C GLU A 275 2.18 1.55 -20.71
N TRP A 276 2.40 0.28 -20.32
CA TRP A 276 1.72 -0.33 -19.17
C TRP A 276 2.09 0.37 -17.85
N TRP A 277 3.37 0.70 -17.64
CA TRP A 277 3.83 1.43 -16.47
C TRP A 277 3.29 2.85 -16.43
N ILE A 278 3.21 3.53 -17.57
CA ILE A 278 2.61 4.87 -17.67
C ILE A 278 1.12 4.80 -17.28
N LYS A 279 0.38 3.79 -17.76
CA LYS A 279 -1.01 3.57 -17.36
C LYS A 279 -1.15 3.31 -15.85
N ARG A 280 -0.26 2.46 -15.29
CA ARG A 280 -0.22 2.16 -13.86
C ARG A 280 -0.02 3.42 -13.02
N ILE A 281 1.00 4.20 -13.31
CA ILE A 281 1.31 5.44 -12.59
C ILE A 281 0.20 6.49 -12.81
N SER A 282 -0.33 6.61 -14.03
CA SER A 282 -1.47 7.49 -14.32
C SER A 282 -2.70 7.15 -13.47
N ASN A 283 -3.03 5.85 -13.34
CA ASN A 283 -4.12 5.42 -12.47
C ASN A 283 -3.85 5.72 -10.98
N CYS A 284 -2.60 5.55 -10.53
CA CYS A 284 -2.23 5.93 -9.17
C CYS A 284 -2.49 7.41 -8.89
N PHE A 285 -2.14 8.33 -9.82
CA PHE A 285 -2.40 9.76 -9.66
C PHE A 285 -3.88 10.18 -9.81
N ARG A 286 -4.73 9.29 -10.29
CA ARG A 286 -6.19 9.46 -10.16
C ARG A 286 -6.64 9.16 -8.72
N LEU A 287 -6.03 8.15 -8.10
CA LEU A 287 -6.40 7.71 -6.75
C LEU A 287 -5.71 8.50 -5.64
N TYR A 288 -4.48 8.96 -5.86
CA TYR A 288 -3.61 9.58 -4.86
C TYR A 288 -3.10 10.93 -5.34
N ASP A 289 -2.60 11.75 -4.41
CA ASP A 289 -1.93 13.02 -4.73
C ASP A 289 -0.42 12.83 -4.84
N VAL A 290 0.14 11.94 -4.03
CA VAL A 290 1.55 11.51 -4.03
C VAL A 290 1.60 10.00 -4.06
N VAL A 291 2.60 9.41 -4.72
CA VAL A 291 2.75 7.95 -4.83
C VAL A 291 4.10 7.53 -4.25
N ARG A 292 4.07 6.72 -3.20
CA ARG A 292 5.26 5.99 -2.74
C ARG A 292 5.41 4.73 -3.59
N ILE A 293 6.58 4.53 -4.17
CA ILE A 293 6.90 3.29 -4.88
C ILE A 293 7.80 2.46 -3.99
N ASP A 294 7.25 1.32 -3.57
CA ASP A 294 7.92 0.33 -2.74
C ASP A 294 9.01 -0.40 -3.53
N HIS A 295 10.14 -0.67 -2.87
CA HIS A 295 11.31 -1.32 -3.45
C HIS A 295 11.86 -0.63 -4.71
N PHE A 296 12.06 0.69 -4.65
CA PHE A 296 12.49 1.52 -5.79
C PHE A 296 13.83 1.06 -6.39
N ARG A 297 14.73 0.48 -5.58
CA ARG A 297 15.99 -0.05 -6.06
C ARG A 297 15.84 -1.09 -7.18
N GLY A 298 14.71 -1.81 -7.22
CA GLY A 298 14.42 -2.82 -8.26
C GLY A 298 14.35 -2.27 -9.68
N PHE A 299 14.27 -0.94 -9.84
CA PHE A 299 14.38 -0.31 -11.16
C PHE A 299 15.84 -0.12 -11.62
N ASP A 300 16.81 -0.09 -10.71
CA ASP A 300 18.24 -0.14 -11.06
C ASP A 300 18.68 -1.59 -11.27
N GLU A 301 18.61 -2.38 -10.21
CA GLU A 301 18.92 -3.81 -10.23
C GLU A 301 17.87 -4.56 -9.38
N TYR A 302 17.36 -5.64 -9.92
CA TYR A 302 16.44 -6.52 -9.21
C TYR A 302 17.03 -7.91 -9.01
N TYR A 303 16.66 -8.56 -7.91
CA TYR A 303 17.16 -9.89 -7.58
C TYR A 303 16.23 -10.95 -8.16
N ALA A 304 16.78 -11.76 -9.07
CA ALA A 304 16.09 -12.83 -9.78
C ALA A 304 16.40 -14.17 -9.15
N ILE A 305 15.39 -14.95 -8.81
CA ILE A 305 15.51 -16.27 -8.19
C ILE A 305 14.89 -17.29 -9.15
N PRO A 306 15.54 -18.46 -9.41
CA PRO A 306 14.94 -19.51 -10.23
C PRO A 306 13.55 -19.91 -9.71
N TYR A 307 12.58 -20.00 -10.61
CA TYR A 307 11.24 -20.45 -10.21
C TYR A 307 11.29 -21.90 -9.71
N GLY A 308 10.68 -22.14 -8.56
CA GLY A 308 10.68 -23.47 -7.91
C GLY A 308 11.69 -23.61 -6.77
N ASP A 309 12.63 -22.69 -6.63
CA ASP A 309 13.53 -22.64 -5.47
C ASP A 309 12.73 -22.33 -4.19
N LYS A 310 13.22 -22.85 -3.06
CA LYS A 310 12.58 -22.66 -1.76
C LYS A 310 13.15 -21.49 -0.97
N THR A 311 14.32 -21.02 -1.36
CA THR A 311 15.07 -19.91 -0.74
C THR A 311 15.61 -18.98 -1.82
N ALA A 312 16.11 -17.83 -1.41
CA ALA A 312 16.69 -16.86 -2.32
C ALA A 312 18.21 -17.05 -2.56
N GLU A 313 18.83 -18.12 -2.03
CA GLU A 313 20.28 -18.32 -2.05
C GLU A 313 20.87 -18.47 -3.44
N ASN A 314 20.11 -19.01 -4.41
CA ASN A 314 20.59 -19.25 -5.80
C ASN A 314 20.24 -18.10 -6.76
N GLY A 315 19.78 -16.96 -6.25
CA GLY A 315 19.44 -15.83 -7.10
C GLY A 315 20.65 -15.03 -7.56
N TRP A 316 20.40 -14.09 -8.47
CA TRP A 316 21.41 -13.16 -8.99
C TRP A 316 20.78 -11.80 -9.31
N TRP A 317 21.63 -10.78 -9.43
CA TRP A 317 21.20 -9.44 -9.79
C TRP A 317 21.08 -9.29 -11.31
N GLU A 318 20.00 -8.67 -11.77
CA GLU A 318 19.76 -8.27 -13.15
C GLU A 318 19.44 -6.78 -13.24
N LYS A 319 19.81 -6.16 -14.36
CA LYS A 319 19.58 -4.73 -14.61
C LYS A 319 18.10 -4.44 -14.86
N GLY A 320 17.60 -3.43 -14.18
CA GLY A 320 16.28 -2.85 -14.39
C GLY A 320 16.25 -1.83 -15.54
N PRO A 321 15.13 -1.12 -15.71
CA PRO A 321 14.97 -0.09 -16.75
C PRO A 321 15.74 1.20 -16.46
N GLY A 322 16.18 1.39 -15.21
CA GLY A 322 16.86 2.60 -14.76
C GLY A 322 16.03 3.87 -14.94
N ILE A 323 16.72 4.97 -15.20
CA ILE A 323 16.10 6.29 -15.35
C ILE A 323 15.20 6.42 -16.60
N ASP A 324 15.35 5.53 -17.60
CA ASP A 324 14.58 5.62 -18.84
C ASP A 324 13.07 5.47 -18.61
N LEU A 325 12.67 4.60 -17.67
CA LEU A 325 11.27 4.48 -17.26
C LEU A 325 10.71 5.80 -16.72
N PHE A 326 11.44 6.45 -15.82
CA PHE A 326 10.98 7.67 -15.16
C PHE A 326 10.99 8.87 -16.13
N ARG A 327 11.94 8.92 -17.06
CA ARG A 327 11.90 9.90 -18.16
C ARG A 327 10.68 9.69 -19.06
N ALA A 328 10.31 8.45 -19.38
CA ALA A 328 9.10 8.16 -20.15
C ALA A 328 7.82 8.54 -19.40
N ILE A 329 7.76 8.27 -18.09
CA ILE A 329 6.64 8.68 -17.22
C ILE A 329 6.52 10.20 -17.19
N SER A 330 7.61 10.93 -16.90
CA SER A 330 7.62 12.40 -16.84
C SER A 330 7.26 13.02 -18.19
N ALA A 331 7.79 12.50 -19.28
CA ALA A 331 7.47 12.99 -20.64
C ALA A 331 5.97 12.85 -20.98
N ARG A 332 5.29 11.83 -20.43
CA ARG A 332 3.87 11.55 -20.74
C ARG A 332 2.90 12.19 -19.76
N LEU A 333 3.24 12.22 -18.47
CA LEU A 333 2.36 12.64 -17.38
C LEU A 333 2.73 13.99 -16.78
N GLY A 334 3.86 14.59 -17.19
CA GLY A 334 4.46 15.74 -16.52
C GLY A 334 5.12 15.37 -15.19
N ASP A 335 5.61 16.38 -14.49
CA ASP A 335 6.20 16.20 -13.16
C ASP A 335 5.13 15.77 -12.17
N ARG A 336 5.41 14.67 -11.46
CA ARG A 336 4.52 14.07 -10.48
C ARG A 336 5.25 13.84 -9.16
N GLU A 337 4.54 13.98 -8.05
CA GLU A 337 5.11 13.75 -6.73
C GLU A 337 5.20 12.24 -6.43
N ILE A 338 6.41 11.70 -6.57
CA ILE A 338 6.73 10.29 -6.30
C ILE A 338 7.73 10.26 -5.15
N ILE A 339 7.55 9.34 -4.20
CA ILE A 339 8.49 9.03 -3.12
C ILE A 339 9.18 7.71 -3.48
N ALA A 340 10.51 7.72 -3.53
CA ALA A 340 11.30 6.53 -3.77
C ALA A 340 11.60 5.82 -2.45
N GLU A 341 11.10 4.59 -2.28
CA GLU A 341 11.51 3.75 -1.15
C GLU A 341 12.87 3.11 -1.47
N ASP A 342 13.90 3.63 -0.85
CA ASP A 342 15.30 3.28 -1.03
C ASP A 342 15.92 2.72 0.27
N LEU A 343 15.12 2.01 1.06
CA LEU A 343 15.59 1.42 2.31
C LEU A 343 16.43 0.16 2.08
N GLY A 344 17.32 -0.15 3.02
CA GLY A 344 18.20 -1.31 2.98
C GLY A 344 19.55 -1.03 2.33
N TYR A 345 20.17 -2.05 1.73
CA TYR A 345 21.51 -1.94 1.15
C TYR A 345 21.50 -1.13 -0.15
N MET A 346 22.21 0.00 -0.14
CA MET A 346 22.26 0.96 -1.24
C MET A 346 23.60 0.92 -1.97
N THR A 347 23.56 0.55 -3.25
CA THR A 347 24.71 0.68 -4.16
C THR A 347 24.81 2.12 -4.69
N ASP A 348 25.97 2.50 -5.19
CA ASP A 348 26.19 3.83 -5.80
C ASP A 348 25.25 4.05 -7.00
N SER A 349 24.95 3.00 -7.78
CA SER A 349 24.04 3.09 -8.93
C SER A 349 22.59 3.35 -8.51
N VAL A 350 22.13 2.78 -7.39
CA VAL A 350 20.79 3.06 -6.83
C VAL A 350 20.73 4.48 -6.32
N LYS A 351 21.76 4.96 -5.60
CA LYS A 351 21.86 6.35 -5.13
C LYS A 351 21.80 7.33 -6.32
N GLN A 352 22.54 7.02 -7.39
CA GLN A 352 22.52 7.79 -8.63
C GLN A 352 21.14 7.80 -9.28
N LEU A 353 20.44 6.66 -9.36
CA LEU A 353 19.07 6.59 -9.90
C LEU A 353 18.10 7.47 -9.14
N VAL A 354 18.15 7.45 -7.80
CA VAL A 354 17.31 8.29 -6.93
C VAL A 354 17.64 9.77 -7.17
N GLU A 355 18.92 10.14 -7.23
CA GLU A 355 19.35 11.52 -7.49
C GLU A 355 18.91 12.00 -8.88
N GLU A 356 19.12 11.21 -9.94
CA GLU A 356 18.72 11.54 -11.30
C GLU A 356 17.19 11.66 -11.46
N SER A 357 16.41 10.87 -10.71
CA SER A 357 14.95 10.94 -10.71
C SER A 357 14.43 12.24 -10.06
N GLY A 358 15.21 12.83 -9.16
CA GLY A 358 14.80 13.98 -8.35
C GLY A 358 13.76 13.64 -7.28
N TYR A 359 13.39 12.39 -7.12
CA TYR A 359 12.39 11.98 -6.14
C TYR A 359 12.94 12.03 -4.71
N PRO A 360 12.14 12.46 -3.70
CA PRO A 360 12.54 12.35 -2.31
C PRO A 360 12.74 10.87 -1.93
N ASN A 361 13.85 10.60 -1.26
CA ASN A 361 14.15 9.32 -0.67
C ASN A 361 13.57 9.19 0.74
N MET A 362 13.63 7.99 1.33
CA MET A 362 13.10 7.72 2.66
C MET A 362 14.21 7.67 3.71
N LYS A 363 13.90 8.16 4.92
CA LYS A 363 14.72 8.07 6.11
C LYS A 363 13.89 7.53 7.26
N VAL A 364 14.38 6.49 7.93
CA VAL A 364 13.69 5.83 9.05
C VAL A 364 14.60 5.91 10.28
N ILE A 365 14.12 6.55 11.37
CA ILE A 365 14.96 6.79 12.55
C ILE A 365 15.36 5.50 13.25
N GLU A 366 14.56 4.45 13.22
CA GLU A 366 14.89 3.15 13.79
C GLU A 366 16.17 2.54 13.20
N PHE A 367 16.54 2.88 11.97
CA PHE A 367 17.75 2.37 11.33
C PHE A 367 19.02 3.17 11.72
N ALA A 368 18.87 4.31 12.39
CA ALA A 368 19.98 5.20 12.71
C ALA A 368 20.92 4.67 13.80
N PHE A 369 20.48 3.69 14.59
CA PHE A 369 21.18 3.22 15.79
C PHE A 369 21.50 1.72 15.74
N ASP A 370 21.36 1.06 14.61
CA ASP A 370 21.63 -0.38 14.45
C ASP A 370 23.14 -0.65 14.46
N GLU A 371 23.65 -1.26 15.53
CA GLU A 371 25.06 -1.63 15.69
C GLU A 371 25.51 -2.74 14.73
N ARG A 372 24.58 -3.46 14.11
CA ARG A 372 24.88 -4.53 13.14
C ARG A 372 25.14 -3.96 11.73
N ASP A 373 24.73 -2.71 11.50
CA ASP A 373 24.94 -2.05 10.21
C ASP A 373 26.39 -1.59 10.06
N THR A 374 27.09 -2.15 9.09
CA THR A 374 28.52 -1.93 8.84
C THR A 374 28.84 -0.66 8.05
N GLY A 375 27.90 0.27 7.83
CA GLY A 375 28.26 1.49 7.13
C GLY A 375 27.16 2.47 6.75
N ASN A 376 25.89 2.12 6.86
CA ASN A 376 24.81 2.98 6.41
C ASN A 376 23.97 3.61 7.54
N ALA A 377 24.10 3.15 8.79
CA ALA A 377 23.33 3.70 9.92
C ALA A 377 23.50 5.22 10.05
N SER A 378 24.67 5.74 9.76
CA SER A 378 24.94 7.19 9.76
C SER A 378 24.06 7.97 8.77
N ASP A 379 23.66 7.36 7.63
CA ASP A 379 22.80 8.00 6.64
C ASP A 379 21.38 8.24 7.16
N TYR A 380 20.99 7.52 8.23
CA TYR A 380 19.69 7.66 8.89
C TYR A 380 19.70 8.60 10.10
N LEU A 381 20.88 9.13 10.49
CA LEU A 381 20.95 10.13 11.54
C LEU A 381 20.46 11.51 11.04
N PRO A 382 19.58 12.19 11.76
CA PRO A 382 18.91 13.41 11.28
C PRO A 382 19.82 14.55 10.86
N HIS A 383 21.03 14.65 11.40
CA HIS A 383 21.99 15.69 11.01
C HIS A 383 22.64 15.43 9.64
N ASN A 384 22.49 14.22 9.07
CA ASN A 384 22.97 13.84 7.74
C ASN A 384 21.87 13.84 6.66
N TYR A 385 20.62 14.19 7.02
CA TYR A 385 19.53 14.16 6.04
C TYR A 385 19.69 15.20 4.93
N PRO A 386 19.43 14.83 3.66
CA PRO A 386 19.16 15.81 2.63
C PRO A 386 17.80 16.48 2.89
N ARG A 387 17.59 17.69 2.35
CA ARG A 387 16.27 18.33 2.43
C ARG A 387 15.20 17.58 1.65
N ASN A 388 15.56 17.06 0.47
CA ASN A 388 14.65 16.33 -0.40
C ASN A 388 14.52 14.87 0.07
N CYS A 389 13.97 14.68 1.25
CA CYS A 389 13.64 13.35 1.77
C CYS A 389 12.34 13.37 2.58
N VAL A 390 11.82 12.18 2.81
CA VAL A 390 10.71 11.91 3.72
C VAL A 390 11.24 11.15 4.92
N VAL A 391 11.05 11.69 6.12
CA VAL A 391 11.49 11.04 7.36
C VAL A 391 10.31 10.37 8.06
N TYR A 392 10.57 9.20 8.61
CA TYR A 392 9.65 8.38 9.39
C TYR A 392 10.25 8.05 10.75
N THR A 393 9.40 7.79 11.75
CA THR A 393 9.83 7.07 12.95
C THR A 393 10.06 5.60 12.62
N GLY A 394 9.07 4.95 12.05
CA GLY A 394 9.06 3.63 11.42
C GLY A 394 8.08 3.61 10.26
N THR A 395 8.06 2.54 9.48
CA THR A 395 7.06 2.28 8.42
C THR A 395 6.03 1.26 8.91
N HIS A 396 5.13 0.81 8.03
CA HIS A 396 4.20 -0.28 8.31
C HIS A 396 4.88 -1.65 8.52
N ASP A 397 6.14 -1.81 8.10
CA ASP A 397 6.93 -3.04 8.25
C ASP A 397 7.76 -3.06 9.53
N ASN A 398 8.02 -1.90 10.09
CA ASN A 398 8.79 -1.76 11.32
C ASN A 398 7.96 -2.19 12.55
N GLU A 399 8.62 -2.32 13.67
CA GLU A 399 7.98 -2.37 14.97
C GLU A 399 7.30 -1.03 15.27
N THR A 400 6.50 -0.97 16.30
CA THR A 400 6.12 0.34 16.85
C THR A 400 7.32 0.93 17.55
N LEU A 401 7.48 2.25 17.52
CA LEU A 401 8.62 2.95 18.10
C LEU A 401 8.87 2.59 19.58
N LEU A 402 7.79 2.37 20.34
CA LEU A 402 7.89 1.94 21.75
C LEU A 402 8.48 0.55 21.87
N SER A 403 8.00 -0.43 21.11
CA SER A 403 8.54 -1.79 21.16
C SER A 403 9.94 -1.87 20.58
N TRP A 404 10.25 -1.12 19.53
CA TRP A 404 11.61 -1.02 19.01
C TRP A 404 12.58 -0.56 20.10
N LEU A 405 12.23 0.48 20.88
CA LEU A 405 13.06 0.92 22.03
C LEU A 405 13.25 -0.16 23.10
N ASP A 406 12.27 -1.04 23.28
CA ASP A 406 12.38 -2.13 24.26
C ASP A 406 13.20 -3.32 23.73
N ASP A 407 13.23 -3.54 22.42
CA ASP A 407 13.86 -4.68 21.76
C ASP A 407 15.32 -4.42 21.33
N ILE A 408 15.75 -3.16 21.20
CA ILE A 408 17.13 -2.81 20.86
C ILE A 408 18.11 -3.17 21.98
N THR A 409 19.38 -3.38 21.62
CA THR A 409 20.43 -3.72 22.57
C THR A 409 20.66 -2.61 23.61
N PRO A 410 21.20 -2.93 24.79
CA PRO A 410 21.58 -1.89 25.74
C PRO A 410 22.60 -0.87 25.19
N GLY A 411 23.43 -1.28 24.22
CA GLY A 411 24.36 -0.39 23.51
C GLY A 411 23.62 0.61 22.63
N GLU A 412 22.74 0.14 21.76
CA GLU A 412 21.90 0.97 20.90
C GLU A 412 21.02 1.92 21.72
N ARG A 413 20.38 1.42 22.79
CA ARG A 413 19.57 2.26 23.70
C ARG A 413 20.39 3.36 24.35
N ARG A 414 21.65 3.08 24.68
CA ARG A 414 22.57 4.10 25.20
C ARG A 414 22.90 5.16 24.15
N GLN A 415 23.16 4.75 22.89
CA GLN A 415 23.38 5.68 21.78
C GLN A 415 22.17 6.60 21.54
N VAL A 416 20.94 6.04 21.55
CA VAL A 416 19.70 6.83 21.48
C VAL A 416 19.65 7.89 22.58
N ARG A 417 19.89 7.48 23.83
CA ARG A 417 19.88 8.41 24.99
C ARG A 417 20.94 9.49 24.88
N GLU A 418 22.15 9.13 24.51
CA GLU A 418 23.27 10.08 24.32
C GLU A 418 22.97 11.06 23.19
N TYR A 419 22.43 10.56 22.05
CA TYR A 419 22.05 11.39 20.91
C TYR A 419 20.94 12.39 21.26
N LEU A 420 19.94 11.95 22.02
CA LEU A 420 18.83 12.79 22.49
C LEU A 420 19.20 13.66 23.69
N ASN A 421 20.35 13.42 24.32
CA ASN A 421 20.71 13.98 25.62
C ASN A 421 19.62 13.76 26.69
N ASN A 422 18.96 12.59 26.66
CA ASN A 422 17.90 12.19 27.57
C ASN A 422 18.22 10.86 28.24
N PHE A 423 18.47 10.89 29.54
CA PHE A 423 18.90 9.75 30.38
C PHE A 423 17.74 9.20 31.24
N LYS A 424 16.51 9.65 31.03
CA LYS A 424 15.35 9.12 31.74
C LYS A 424 15.03 7.69 31.30
N ASP A 425 14.40 6.92 32.17
CA ASP A 425 14.11 5.51 31.94
C ASP A 425 12.75 5.26 31.23
N SER A 426 11.90 6.28 31.07
CA SER A 426 10.59 6.15 30.45
C SER A 426 10.72 5.91 28.94
N GLY A 427 10.29 4.73 28.47
CA GLY A 427 10.21 4.41 27.04
C GLY A 427 9.32 5.40 26.27
N LYS A 428 8.18 5.80 26.87
CA LYS A 428 7.29 6.78 26.24
C LYS A 428 7.95 8.15 26.07
N GLU A 429 8.69 8.65 27.05
CA GLU A 429 9.41 9.94 26.93
C GLU A 429 10.47 9.88 25.82
N LEU A 430 11.18 8.74 25.66
CA LEU A 430 12.12 8.56 24.56
C LEU A 430 11.42 8.50 23.20
N CYS A 431 10.23 7.88 23.11
CA CYS A 431 9.41 7.92 21.89
C CYS A 431 9.01 9.36 21.53
N ASP A 432 8.52 10.12 22.50
CA ASP A 432 8.12 11.51 22.30
C ASP A 432 9.33 12.38 21.86
N ASP A 433 10.52 12.14 22.41
CA ASP A 433 11.74 12.82 22.01
C ASP A 433 12.21 12.42 20.60
N LEU A 434 12.08 11.14 20.22
CA LEU A 434 12.38 10.68 18.84
C LEU A 434 11.38 11.27 17.83
N ILE A 435 10.10 11.38 18.18
CA ILE A 435 9.10 12.09 17.38
C ILE A 435 9.49 13.56 17.21
N CYS A 436 9.88 14.23 18.29
CA CYS A 436 10.40 15.60 18.24
C CYS A 436 11.64 15.71 17.36
N LEU A 437 12.56 14.76 17.44
CA LEU A 437 13.79 14.70 16.66
C LEU A 437 13.50 14.64 15.15
N VAL A 438 12.64 13.75 14.69
CA VAL A 438 12.28 13.67 13.27
C VAL A 438 11.47 14.89 12.79
N MET A 439 10.61 15.43 13.65
CA MET A 439 9.84 16.65 13.35
C MET A 439 10.73 17.89 13.22
N GLN A 440 11.79 18.01 13.96
CA GLN A 440 12.74 19.15 13.86
C GLN A 440 13.72 19.03 12.69
N SER A 441 13.89 17.84 12.10
CA SER A 441 14.85 17.56 11.03
C SER A 441 14.66 18.48 9.82
N VAL A 442 15.66 18.54 8.93
CA VAL A 442 15.62 19.35 7.70
C VAL A 442 14.76 18.77 6.60
N ALA A 443 14.30 17.50 6.74
CA ALA A 443 13.47 16.80 5.75
C ALA A 443 12.24 17.62 5.35
N ASN A 444 11.95 17.68 4.05
CA ASN A 444 10.79 18.38 3.53
C ASN A 444 9.47 17.79 4.05
N LEU A 445 9.41 16.48 4.24
CA LEU A 445 8.23 15.79 4.73
C LEU A 445 8.59 14.89 5.93
N CYS A 446 7.71 14.87 6.92
CA CYS A 446 7.81 13.97 8.08
C CYS A 446 6.49 13.22 8.21
N ILE A 447 6.54 11.89 8.12
CA ILE A 447 5.38 11.00 8.28
C ILE A 447 5.59 10.12 9.49
N ILE A 448 4.60 10.07 10.37
CA ILE A 448 4.66 9.30 11.61
C ILE A 448 3.48 8.33 11.65
N PRO A 449 3.71 7.03 11.92
CA PRO A 449 2.63 6.07 12.15
C PRO A 449 1.74 6.52 13.31
N MET A 450 0.43 6.32 13.17
CA MET A 450 -0.52 6.65 14.23
C MET A 450 -0.20 5.90 15.52
N GLN A 451 0.30 4.68 15.43
CA GLN A 451 0.71 3.87 16.58
C GLN A 451 1.75 4.55 17.44
N ASP A 452 2.71 5.24 16.81
CA ASP A 452 3.81 5.91 17.50
C ASP A 452 3.33 7.17 18.23
N TYR A 453 2.44 7.96 17.61
CA TYR A 453 1.78 9.07 18.32
C TYR A 453 0.96 8.60 19.53
N LEU A 454 0.35 7.42 19.42
CA LEU A 454 -0.43 6.81 20.51
C LEU A 454 0.45 6.11 21.56
N GLY A 455 1.76 5.92 21.30
CA GLY A 455 2.68 5.20 22.19
C GLY A 455 2.27 3.73 22.39
N LEU A 456 1.84 3.07 21.32
CA LEU A 456 1.40 1.66 21.38
C LEU A 456 2.60 0.71 21.19
N ASP A 457 2.46 -0.48 21.76
CA ASP A 457 3.42 -1.58 21.61
C ASP A 457 3.15 -2.42 20.35
N ASN A 458 3.93 -3.49 20.14
CA ASN A 458 3.84 -4.39 18.99
C ASN A 458 2.50 -5.14 18.85
N SER A 459 1.59 -5.07 19.83
CA SER A 459 0.20 -5.53 19.63
C SER A 459 -0.52 -4.72 18.56
N ALA A 460 -0.03 -3.50 18.28
CA ALA A 460 -0.51 -2.61 17.23
C ALA A 460 0.34 -2.62 15.95
N ARG A 461 1.37 -3.48 15.87
CA ARG A 461 2.23 -3.59 14.68
C ARG A 461 1.40 -3.99 13.46
N MET A 462 1.61 -3.32 12.33
CA MET A 462 0.85 -3.55 11.10
C MET A 462 1.32 -4.80 10.37
N ASN A 463 2.63 -4.90 10.13
CA ASN A 463 3.25 -6.01 9.42
C ASN A 463 4.57 -6.44 10.06
N GLN A 464 4.78 -7.74 10.11
CA GLN A 464 6.08 -8.35 10.39
C GLN A 464 6.49 -9.13 9.15
N PRO A 465 7.45 -8.62 8.35
CA PRO A 465 7.90 -9.28 7.13
C PRO A 465 8.24 -10.76 7.34
N SER A 466 8.01 -11.58 6.33
CA SER A 466 8.26 -13.03 6.34
C SER A 466 7.39 -13.83 7.33
N THR A 467 6.28 -13.26 7.84
CA THR A 467 5.31 -13.97 8.70
C THR A 467 3.91 -13.95 8.10
N LEU A 468 3.07 -14.90 8.50
CA LEU A 468 1.67 -15.03 8.07
C LEU A 468 0.71 -15.03 9.25
N GLY A 469 -0.53 -14.61 9.01
CA GLY A 469 -1.67 -14.78 9.90
C GLY A 469 -1.88 -13.70 10.96
N LYS A 470 -0.87 -12.88 11.27
CA LYS A 470 -0.98 -11.81 12.26
C LYS A 470 -1.00 -10.41 11.65
N ASN A 471 -0.55 -10.27 10.42
CA ASN A 471 -0.33 -9.00 9.73
C ASN A 471 -1.63 -8.36 9.23
N TRP A 472 -1.60 -7.06 9.00
CA TRP A 472 -2.64 -6.24 8.34
C TRP A 472 -3.95 -6.15 9.10
N LYS A 473 -3.97 -6.48 10.40
CA LYS A 473 -5.19 -6.63 11.21
C LYS A 473 -5.47 -5.49 12.16
N TRP A 474 -4.44 -4.77 12.61
CA TRP A 474 -4.61 -3.75 13.64
C TRP A 474 -5.55 -2.63 13.22
N ARG A 475 -6.38 -2.18 14.16
CA ARG A 475 -7.33 -1.08 13.98
C ARG A 475 -7.29 -0.10 15.13
N LEU A 476 -7.40 1.17 14.78
CA LEU A 476 -7.60 2.28 15.71
C LEU A 476 -8.96 2.14 16.40
N LYS A 477 -9.01 2.29 17.73
CA LYS A 477 -10.27 2.35 18.47
C LYS A 477 -10.94 3.70 18.28
N GLU A 478 -12.25 3.69 18.31
CA GLU A 478 -13.01 4.93 18.35
C GLU A 478 -12.61 5.78 19.57
N GLY A 479 -12.34 7.08 19.33
CA GLY A 479 -11.91 8.02 20.36
C GLY A 479 -10.41 8.01 20.70
N GLN A 480 -9.61 7.06 20.21
CA GLN A 480 -8.16 7.08 20.47
C GLN A 480 -7.46 8.30 19.84
N PHE A 481 -7.88 8.74 18.66
CA PHE A 481 -7.41 10.01 18.09
C PHE A 481 -8.15 11.17 18.76
N SER A 482 -7.88 11.35 20.04
CA SER A 482 -8.59 12.29 20.92
C SER A 482 -8.26 13.76 20.59
N LYS A 483 -9.08 14.68 21.10
CA LYS A 483 -8.84 16.12 20.94
C LYS A 483 -7.54 16.57 21.61
N GLU A 484 -7.15 15.92 22.70
CA GLU A 484 -5.90 16.17 23.41
C GLU A 484 -4.72 15.81 22.50
N LEU A 485 -4.72 14.60 21.90
CA LEU A 485 -3.68 14.18 20.97
C LEU A 485 -3.63 15.09 19.73
N GLN A 486 -4.79 15.45 19.16
CA GLN A 486 -4.85 16.40 18.04
C GLN A 486 -4.17 17.72 18.38
N LYS A 487 -4.38 18.24 19.59
CA LYS A 487 -3.76 19.48 20.08
C LYS A 487 -2.25 19.32 20.25
N GLU A 488 -1.79 18.23 20.84
CA GLU A 488 -0.34 17.93 20.98
C GLU A 488 0.35 17.87 19.62
N MET A 489 -0.24 17.17 18.65
CA MET A 489 0.28 17.09 17.28
C MET A 489 0.30 18.46 16.59
N LEU A 490 -0.73 19.29 16.78
CA LEU A 490 -0.78 20.66 16.26
C LEU A 490 0.33 21.53 16.86
N GLU A 491 0.58 21.40 18.16
CA GLU A 491 1.66 22.12 18.83
C GLU A 491 3.02 21.71 18.29
N LEU A 492 3.26 20.40 18.05
CA LEU A 492 4.49 19.90 17.44
C LEU A 492 4.67 20.43 16.00
N ALA A 493 3.61 20.32 15.15
CA ALA A 493 3.64 20.81 13.79
C ALA A 493 3.92 22.32 13.73
N THR A 494 3.35 23.09 14.65
CA THR A 494 3.56 24.54 14.76
C THR A 494 4.97 24.87 15.25
N ARG A 495 5.43 24.19 16.29
CA ARG A 495 6.77 24.38 16.91
C ARG A 495 7.88 24.20 15.90
N TYR A 496 7.77 23.17 15.06
CA TYR A 496 8.81 22.83 14.08
C TYR A 496 8.54 23.38 12.66
N GLY A 497 7.53 24.24 12.49
CA GLY A 497 7.24 24.92 11.22
C GLY A 497 6.86 23.95 10.10
N ARG A 498 6.02 22.95 10.41
CA ARG A 498 5.54 21.92 9.46
C ARG A 498 4.03 22.04 9.14
N ARG A 499 3.46 23.15 9.52
CA ARG A 499 2.04 23.45 9.26
C ARG A 499 1.81 24.18 7.93
#